data_a61ad80ee2d015c339941754761d097a
#
_entry.id   a61ad80ee2d015c339941754761d097a
#
_cell.length_a   1.000
_cell.length_b   1.000
_cell.length_c   1.000
_cell.angle_alpha   90.00
_cell.angle_beta   90.00
_cell.angle_gamma   90.00
#
_symmetry.space_group_name_H-M   'P 1'
#
loop_
_entity.id
_entity.type
_entity.pdbx_description
1 polymer ?
#
loop_
_entity_poly.entity_id
_entity_poly.type
_entity_poly.pdbx_seq_one_letter_code
_entity_poly.pdbx_strand_id
1 'polypeptide(L)'
;NEFTVKAPVDTAIDQFLKTPGFGTGLYDREGGLKVGQKKVYDVVVTRTTGVKYGTRHNLSWRNNDGTFKILGDYDYVTLPLNKPVTIKVEAKPKTAGVHSGILQLDDETTEGIDKQILTTVIASTPLAKPSFSFSDTSSVQRNSHKSYFVTVPQGAKTLEVALGGLAAGSQTRFISIHPYGVGVEDSATTQCYPNYDNPANQCRPDLRSYADPQPGVWEIEVESRRTSPLLDNPFKLDVSVLGAAFDPAVKVLPEVKQGTPAPVQWTVKNDGAAISGGKLKGGPLGSAKVAKPTIANGETQTTEVTIGEGVSRLDIAIGKVSDTAADLDLEVYKDGVKVGSSADGDSEEAVSLANPAAGTYQIKVLGYAVPSGSTTYDYRDVYFSAALGSVQVDEAAAVNLANGASTAISANVLVGAAAPEGRQFFGQVQLLNARGTAAGTGSVQIEKVLP
;
A
#
# COMPACT_ATOMS: atom_id res chain seq x y z
N ASN A 1 -8.11 21.77 -37.45
CA ASN A 1 -8.89 22.34 -36.34
C ASN A 1 -8.22 22.05 -35.01
N GLU A 2 -8.46 22.90 -34.00
CA GLU A 2 -8.02 22.69 -32.62
C GLU A 2 -9.22 22.27 -31.76
N PHE A 3 -8.94 21.46 -30.74
CA PHE A 3 -9.96 20.91 -29.87
C PHE A 3 -9.50 20.95 -28.40
N THR A 4 -10.42 21.27 -27.53
CA THR A 4 -10.26 21.00 -26.10
C THR A 4 -11.10 19.79 -25.71
N VAL A 5 -10.57 18.99 -24.78
CA VAL A 5 -11.24 17.81 -24.25
C VAL A 5 -11.32 17.90 -22.74
N LYS A 6 -12.51 17.60 -22.20
CA LYS A 6 -12.70 17.39 -20.77
C LYS A 6 -13.31 16.01 -20.55
N ALA A 7 -12.48 15.07 -20.11
CA ALA A 7 -12.86 13.70 -19.83
C ALA A 7 -12.66 13.36 -18.36
N PRO A 8 -13.46 12.45 -17.77
CA PRO A 8 -13.30 12.06 -16.37
C PRO A 8 -11.94 11.42 -16.08
N VAL A 9 -11.34 11.81 -14.95
CA VAL A 9 -10.15 11.20 -14.39
C VAL A 9 -10.44 10.87 -12.94
N ASP A 10 -10.18 9.64 -12.51
CA ASP A 10 -10.37 9.15 -11.15
C ASP A 10 -9.11 8.39 -10.72
N THR A 11 -8.27 9.07 -9.96
CA THR A 11 -7.00 8.56 -9.44
C THR A 11 -6.82 8.94 -7.97
N ALA A 12 -5.99 8.22 -7.25
CA ALA A 12 -5.71 8.52 -5.84
C ALA A 12 -5.00 9.87 -5.64
N ILE A 13 -4.38 10.42 -6.69
CA ILE A 13 -3.67 11.72 -6.64
C ILE A 13 -4.50 12.91 -7.12
N ASP A 14 -5.79 12.75 -7.38
CA ASP A 14 -6.64 13.80 -7.93
C ASP A 14 -6.61 15.09 -7.10
N GLN A 15 -6.56 14.96 -5.78
CA GLN A 15 -6.49 16.10 -4.87
C GLN A 15 -5.25 17.00 -5.08
N PHE A 16 -4.17 16.47 -5.66
CA PHE A 16 -2.93 17.20 -5.93
C PHE A 16 -2.87 17.77 -7.35
N LEU A 17 -3.83 17.44 -8.21
CA LEU A 17 -3.85 17.88 -9.60
C LEU A 17 -4.46 19.28 -9.75
N LYS A 18 -4.00 20.02 -10.76
CA LYS A 18 -4.60 21.35 -11.11
C LYS A 18 -6.05 21.23 -11.60
N THR A 19 -6.42 20.07 -12.13
CA THR A 19 -7.76 19.77 -12.66
C THR A 19 -8.29 18.48 -12.01
N PRO A 20 -8.64 18.50 -10.70
CA PRO A 20 -9.14 17.31 -10.03
C PRO A 20 -10.38 16.75 -10.74
N GLY A 21 -10.41 15.43 -10.94
CA GLY A 21 -11.55 14.73 -11.51
C GLY A 21 -11.70 14.80 -13.05
N PHE A 22 -10.82 15.52 -13.76
CA PHE A 22 -10.88 15.55 -15.24
C PHE A 22 -9.54 15.84 -15.90
N GLY A 23 -9.42 15.45 -17.18
CA GLY A 23 -8.22 15.66 -18.00
C GLY A 23 -8.57 15.65 -19.50
N THR A 24 -7.55 15.54 -20.35
CA THR A 24 -7.69 15.49 -21.82
C THR A 24 -7.91 14.09 -22.37
N GLY A 25 -7.94 13.08 -21.50
CA GLY A 25 -8.28 11.69 -21.78
C GLY A 25 -9.07 11.10 -20.62
N LEU A 26 -9.83 10.05 -20.91
CA LEU A 26 -10.52 9.29 -19.86
C LEU A 26 -9.54 8.38 -19.14
N TYR A 27 -9.50 8.47 -17.82
CA TYR A 27 -8.72 7.57 -16.97
C TYR A 27 -9.48 7.26 -15.68
N ASP A 28 -9.98 6.04 -15.56
CA ASP A 28 -10.67 5.56 -14.35
C ASP A 28 -9.88 4.42 -13.71
N ARG A 29 -9.13 4.74 -12.65
CA ARG A 29 -8.37 3.79 -11.87
C ARG A 29 -9.07 3.42 -10.56
N GLU A 30 -9.57 4.42 -9.82
CA GLU A 30 -10.09 4.26 -8.48
C GLU A 30 -11.63 4.16 -8.42
N GLY A 31 -12.32 4.28 -9.55
CA GLY A 31 -13.78 4.28 -9.60
C GLY A 31 -14.47 2.95 -9.34
N GLY A 32 -13.72 1.91 -8.99
CA GLY A 32 -14.25 0.61 -8.56
C GLY A 32 -14.90 -0.22 -9.66
N LEU A 33 -14.57 0.02 -10.92
CA LEU A 33 -15.11 -0.73 -12.04
C LEU A 33 -14.72 -2.22 -11.94
N LYS A 34 -15.72 -3.09 -12.06
CA LYS A 34 -15.56 -4.55 -11.98
C LYS A 34 -15.75 -5.22 -13.33
N VAL A 35 -15.16 -6.41 -13.47
CA VAL A 35 -15.39 -7.26 -14.66
C VAL A 35 -16.88 -7.46 -14.91
N GLY A 36 -17.31 -7.22 -16.14
CA GLY A 36 -18.70 -7.34 -16.60
C GLY A 36 -19.64 -6.17 -16.20
N GLN A 37 -19.17 -5.26 -15.35
CA GLN A 37 -19.93 -4.07 -14.99
C GLN A 37 -19.85 -3.02 -16.11
N LYS A 38 -20.98 -2.33 -16.33
CA LYS A 38 -21.05 -1.19 -17.24
C LYS A 38 -20.91 0.11 -16.47
N LYS A 39 -20.11 1.03 -17.00
CA LYS A 39 -20.02 2.40 -16.52
C LYS A 39 -20.01 3.34 -17.72
N VAL A 40 -20.74 4.45 -17.61
CA VAL A 40 -20.84 5.46 -18.68
C VAL A 40 -20.10 6.71 -18.25
N TYR A 41 -19.33 7.25 -19.17
CA TYR A 41 -18.51 8.45 -18.98
C TYR A 41 -18.90 9.52 -19.99
N ASP A 42 -18.92 10.77 -19.54
CA ASP A 42 -19.16 11.92 -20.40
C ASP A 42 -17.82 12.52 -20.84
N VAL A 43 -17.50 12.37 -22.11
CA VAL A 43 -16.33 12.98 -22.75
C VAL A 43 -16.77 14.23 -23.48
N VAL A 44 -16.40 15.40 -22.99
CA VAL A 44 -16.80 16.70 -23.54
C VAL A 44 -15.74 17.20 -24.49
N VAL A 45 -16.11 17.44 -25.75
CA VAL A 45 -15.22 17.95 -26.80
C VAL A 45 -15.70 19.32 -27.26
N THR A 46 -14.79 20.27 -27.39
CA THR A 46 -15.06 21.59 -27.94
C THR A 46 -14.09 21.89 -29.06
N ARG A 47 -14.58 22.11 -30.26
CA ARG A 47 -13.76 22.62 -31.39
C ARG A 47 -13.58 24.11 -31.24
N THR A 48 -12.34 24.59 -31.22
CA THR A 48 -11.97 25.98 -30.89
C THR A 48 -11.52 26.82 -32.10
N THR A 49 -11.21 26.17 -33.21
CA THR A 49 -10.81 26.85 -34.46
C THR A 49 -11.54 26.30 -35.68
N GLY A 50 -11.40 26.97 -36.81
CA GLY A 50 -12.00 26.59 -38.09
C GLY A 50 -13.30 27.32 -38.42
N VAL A 51 -14.11 26.70 -39.27
CA VAL A 51 -15.34 27.30 -39.80
C VAL A 51 -16.42 27.54 -38.72
N LYS A 52 -17.25 28.58 -38.91
CA LYS A 52 -18.25 28.97 -37.90
C LYS A 52 -19.41 27.98 -37.75
N TYR A 53 -19.74 27.23 -38.79
CA TYR A 53 -20.78 26.21 -38.72
C TYR A 53 -20.29 24.90 -38.07
N GLY A 54 -21.23 24.05 -37.69
CA GLY A 54 -20.90 22.75 -37.10
C GLY A 54 -20.26 21.82 -38.15
N THR A 55 -19.13 21.22 -37.80
CA THR A 55 -18.48 20.20 -38.64
C THR A 55 -18.81 18.81 -38.11
N ARG A 56 -19.06 17.88 -39.04
CA ARG A 56 -19.31 16.48 -38.74
C ARG A 56 -17.97 15.77 -38.54
N HIS A 57 -17.86 15.01 -37.44
CA HIS A 57 -16.69 14.14 -37.19
C HIS A 57 -17.19 12.72 -36.95
N ASN A 58 -16.72 11.81 -37.75
CA ASN A 58 -16.96 10.37 -37.57
C ASN A 58 -16.22 9.90 -36.34
N LEU A 59 -16.81 9.00 -35.56
CA LEU A 59 -16.28 8.43 -34.34
C LEU A 59 -15.87 6.99 -34.59
N SER A 60 -14.65 6.66 -34.27
CA SER A 60 -14.11 5.31 -34.41
C SER A 60 -13.17 4.97 -33.23
N TRP A 61 -12.85 3.68 -33.15
CA TRP A 61 -11.93 3.18 -32.13
C TRP A 61 -10.67 2.62 -32.78
N ARG A 62 -9.52 2.95 -32.17
CA ARG A 62 -8.25 2.27 -32.45
C ARG A 62 -7.79 1.53 -31.20
N ASN A 63 -7.30 0.29 -31.39
CA ASN A 63 -6.77 -0.58 -30.32
C ASN A 63 -7.76 -0.83 -29.16
N ASN A 64 -9.06 -0.88 -29.46
CA ASN A 64 -10.10 -1.22 -28.49
C ASN A 64 -10.32 -2.73 -28.48
N ASP A 65 -10.16 -3.37 -27.34
CA ASP A 65 -10.38 -4.81 -27.15
C ASP A 65 -11.87 -5.19 -26.98
N GLY A 66 -12.76 -4.26 -27.29
CA GLY A 66 -14.21 -4.41 -27.12
C GLY A 66 -14.72 -3.97 -25.74
N THR A 67 -13.88 -3.35 -24.95
CA THR A 67 -14.26 -2.76 -23.65
C THR A 67 -15.10 -1.50 -23.83
N PHE A 68 -14.77 -0.66 -24.82
CA PHE A 68 -15.40 0.64 -25.00
C PHE A 68 -16.41 0.64 -26.13
N LYS A 69 -17.52 1.37 -25.91
CA LYS A 69 -18.57 1.60 -26.88
C LYS A 69 -19.05 3.05 -26.79
N ILE A 70 -19.29 3.67 -27.95
CA ILE A 70 -19.97 4.95 -28.03
C ILE A 70 -21.46 4.70 -27.87
N LEU A 71 -22.11 5.48 -27.00
CA LEU A 71 -23.56 5.43 -26.86
C LEU A 71 -24.20 6.53 -27.71
N GLY A 72 -25.24 6.16 -28.46
CA GLY A 72 -25.98 7.04 -29.35
C GLY A 72 -26.44 6.28 -30.57
N ASP A 73 -27.28 6.95 -31.38
CA ASP A 73 -27.87 6.37 -32.60
C ASP A 73 -26.91 6.47 -33.80
N TYR A 74 -25.83 7.24 -33.67
CA TYR A 74 -24.91 7.56 -34.74
C TYR A 74 -23.46 7.36 -34.33
N ASP A 75 -22.63 6.99 -35.27
CA ASP A 75 -21.16 6.89 -35.17
C ASP A 75 -20.45 8.21 -35.55
N TYR A 76 -21.14 9.34 -35.39
CA TYR A 76 -20.60 10.66 -35.64
C TYR A 76 -21.13 11.69 -34.63
N VAL A 77 -20.42 12.79 -34.56
CA VAL A 77 -20.80 13.96 -33.76
C VAL A 77 -20.65 15.23 -34.59
N THR A 78 -21.57 16.18 -34.43
CA THR A 78 -21.45 17.51 -35.04
C THR A 78 -20.91 18.48 -34.00
N LEU A 79 -19.76 19.12 -34.29
CA LEU A 79 -19.07 20.03 -33.40
C LEU A 79 -19.20 21.49 -33.87
N PRO A 80 -20.12 22.28 -33.30
CA PRO A 80 -20.21 23.72 -33.54
C PRO A 80 -18.96 24.41 -32.96
N LEU A 81 -18.54 25.51 -33.56
CA LEU A 81 -17.40 26.29 -33.10
C LEU A 81 -17.65 26.84 -31.69
N ASN A 82 -16.70 26.65 -30.77
CA ASN A 82 -16.73 27.13 -29.39
C ASN A 82 -17.93 26.67 -28.55
N LYS A 83 -18.57 25.55 -28.93
CA LYS A 83 -19.63 24.94 -28.14
C LYS A 83 -19.24 23.54 -27.69
N PRO A 84 -19.33 23.25 -26.38
CA PRO A 84 -19.04 21.90 -25.88
C PRO A 84 -20.10 20.91 -26.37
N VAL A 85 -19.67 19.72 -26.75
CA VAL A 85 -20.51 18.58 -27.13
C VAL A 85 -20.08 17.36 -26.33
N THR A 86 -21.02 16.64 -25.75
CA THR A 86 -20.76 15.45 -24.94
C THR A 86 -20.87 14.20 -25.80
N ILE A 87 -19.81 13.40 -25.78
CA ILE A 87 -19.78 12.04 -26.31
C ILE A 87 -19.89 11.08 -25.11
N LYS A 88 -20.91 10.23 -25.10
CA LYS A 88 -21.08 9.23 -24.05
C LYS A 88 -20.34 7.96 -24.39
N VAL A 89 -19.38 7.57 -23.56
CA VAL A 89 -18.57 6.37 -23.69
C VAL A 89 -18.98 5.37 -22.61
N GLU A 90 -19.46 4.21 -23.00
CA GLU A 90 -19.67 3.07 -22.10
C GLU A 90 -18.39 2.22 -22.05
N ALA A 91 -17.93 1.88 -20.86
CA ALA A 91 -16.92 0.85 -20.64
C ALA A 91 -17.56 -0.38 -19.98
N LYS A 92 -17.21 -1.58 -20.52
CA LYS A 92 -17.59 -2.88 -19.96
C LYS A 92 -16.42 -3.86 -20.11
N PRO A 93 -15.49 -3.87 -19.14
CA PRO A 93 -14.34 -4.78 -19.21
C PRO A 93 -14.79 -6.24 -19.09
N LYS A 94 -14.23 -7.11 -19.92
CA LYS A 94 -14.49 -8.56 -19.91
C LYS A 94 -13.52 -9.33 -19.03
N THR A 95 -12.38 -8.73 -18.73
CA THR A 95 -11.32 -9.30 -17.88
C THR A 95 -10.85 -8.28 -16.85
N ALA A 96 -10.20 -8.76 -15.80
CA ALA A 96 -9.53 -7.88 -14.85
C ALA A 96 -8.28 -7.24 -15.47
N GLY A 97 -7.89 -6.09 -14.98
CA GLY A 97 -6.71 -5.36 -15.41
C GLY A 97 -6.99 -4.08 -16.18
N VAL A 98 -6.00 -3.63 -16.92
CA VAL A 98 -6.06 -2.40 -17.74
C VAL A 98 -6.73 -2.66 -19.07
N HIS A 99 -7.65 -1.78 -19.44
CA HIS A 99 -8.25 -1.73 -20.76
C HIS A 99 -8.09 -0.32 -21.32
N SER A 100 -7.52 -0.24 -22.51
CA SER A 100 -7.30 1.03 -23.21
C SER A 100 -7.82 1.00 -24.62
N GLY A 101 -8.25 2.15 -25.11
CA GLY A 101 -8.61 2.39 -26.49
C GLY A 101 -8.43 3.85 -26.85
N ILE A 102 -8.28 4.15 -28.12
CA ILE A 102 -8.18 5.52 -28.62
C ILE A 102 -9.47 5.84 -29.35
N LEU A 103 -10.25 6.76 -28.80
CA LEU A 103 -11.40 7.34 -29.50
C LEU A 103 -10.88 8.35 -30.52
N GLN A 104 -11.23 8.14 -31.79
CA GLN A 104 -10.85 8.98 -32.92
C GLN A 104 -12.03 9.80 -33.40
N LEU A 105 -11.79 11.08 -33.64
CA LEU A 105 -12.72 12.00 -34.30
C LEU A 105 -12.11 12.40 -35.63
N ASP A 106 -12.84 12.21 -36.72
CA ASP A 106 -12.37 12.39 -38.09
C ASP A 106 -13.37 13.15 -38.95
N ASP A 107 -13.00 14.33 -39.41
CA ASP A 107 -13.73 15.06 -40.44
C ASP A 107 -13.18 14.64 -41.80
N GLU A 108 -13.95 13.87 -42.56
CA GLU A 108 -13.55 13.34 -43.85
C GLU A 108 -13.14 14.40 -44.89
N THR A 109 -13.39 15.68 -44.60
CA THR A 109 -12.96 16.80 -45.45
C THR A 109 -11.55 17.30 -45.14
N THR A 110 -10.89 16.79 -44.11
CA THR A 110 -9.52 17.12 -43.74
C THR A 110 -8.59 15.92 -43.92
N GLU A 111 -7.27 16.16 -43.98
CA GLU A 111 -6.30 15.06 -44.00
C GLU A 111 -6.06 14.52 -42.60
N GLY A 112 -6.14 13.18 -42.48
CA GLY A 112 -5.84 12.45 -41.22
C GLY A 112 -6.89 12.60 -40.15
N ILE A 113 -6.61 12.01 -38.97
CA ILE A 113 -7.51 12.04 -37.82
C ILE A 113 -7.38 13.40 -37.13
N ASP A 114 -8.50 14.12 -37.00
CA ASP A 114 -8.53 15.45 -36.40
C ASP A 114 -8.22 15.45 -34.90
N LYS A 115 -8.76 14.45 -34.16
CA LYS A 115 -8.55 14.35 -32.72
C LYS A 115 -8.50 12.90 -32.27
N GLN A 116 -7.53 12.60 -31.41
CA GLN A 116 -7.42 11.33 -30.71
C GLN A 116 -7.56 11.54 -29.20
N ILE A 117 -8.37 10.72 -28.56
CA ILE A 117 -8.63 10.80 -27.11
C ILE A 117 -8.35 9.41 -26.53
N LEU A 118 -7.27 9.34 -25.70
CA LEU A 118 -6.96 8.12 -24.99
C LEU A 118 -8.04 7.84 -23.93
N THR A 119 -8.53 6.62 -23.90
CA THR A 119 -9.46 6.14 -22.88
C THR A 119 -8.89 4.93 -22.21
N THR A 120 -8.82 4.95 -20.88
CA THR A 120 -8.27 3.85 -20.09
C THR A 120 -9.14 3.65 -18.85
N VAL A 121 -9.52 2.41 -18.60
CA VAL A 121 -10.18 2.00 -17.35
C VAL A 121 -9.44 0.82 -16.74
N ILE A 122 -9.47 0.72 -15.42
CA ILE A 122 -8.89 -0.40 -14.68
C ILE A 122 -10.01 -1.15 -13.98
N ALA A 123 -10.12 -2.44 -14.28
CA ALA A 123 -10.97 -3.38 -13.57
C ALA A 123 -10.12 -4.10 -12.53
N SER A 124 -10.11 -3.59 -11.31
CA SER A 124 -9.33 -4.16 -10.22
C SER A 124 -10.07 -5.31 -9.53
N THR A 125 -9.29 -6.22 -8.94
CA THR A 125 -9.82 -7.31 -8.10
C THR A 125 -9.90 -6.81 -6.66
N PRO A 126 -11.09 -6.73 -6.04
CA PRO A 126 -11.19 -6.27 -4.67
C PRO A 126 -10.67 -7.33 -3.69
N LEU A 127 -9.79 -6.93 -2.76
CA LEU A 127 -9.38 -7.74 -1.62
C LEU A 127 -10.40 -7.58 -0.49
N ALA A 128 -11.56 -8.19 -0.64
CA ALA A 128 -12.73 -8.04 0.22
C ALA A 128 -13.30 -9.39 0.63
N LYS A 129 -14.31 -9.35 1.51
CA LYS A 129 -15.04 -10.56 1.91
C LYS A 129 -15.45 -11.40 0.70
N PRO A 130 -15.46 -12.73 0.83
CA PRO A 130 -15.15 -13.51 2.05
C PRO A 130 -13.64 -13.82 2.22
N SER A 131 -12.85 -13.81 1.14
CA SER A 131 -11.47 -14.33 1.16
C SER A 131 -10.41 -13.29 1.55
N PHE A 132 -10.63 -12.01 1.25
CA PHE A 132 -9.61 -10.95 1.35
C PHE A 132 -8.29 -11.29 0.64
N SER A 133 -8.36 -12.11 -0.39
CA SER A 133 -7.19 -12.62 -1.11
C SER A 133 -7.47 -12.79 -2.59
N PHE A 134 -6.37 -12.76 -3.35
CA PHE A 134 -6.33 -13.03 -4.78
C PHE A 134 -5.16 -13.98 -5.06
N SER A 135 -5.35 -14.91 -5.98
CA SER A 135 -4.31 -15.85 -6.39
C SER A 135 -4.39 -16.09 -7.89
N ASP A 136 -3.22 -16.12 -8.55
CA ASP A 136 -3.11 -16.49 -9.96
C ASP A 136 -1.88 -17.39 -10.16
N THR A 137 -2.06 -18.45 -10.97
CA THR A 137 -0.96 -19.28 -11.47
C THR A 137 -0.84 -19.02 -12.96
N SER A 138 0.31 -18.50 -13.38
CA SER A 138 0.54 -18.03 -14.73
C SER A 138 2.01 -18.17 -15.12
N SER A 139 2.38 -17.58 -16.23
CA SER A 139 3.77 -17.42 -16.64
C SER A 139 4.01 -16.06 -17.25
N VAL A 140 5.27 -15.65 -17.26
CA VAL A 140 5.74 -14.43 -17.91
C VAL A 140 6.96 -14.74 -18.78
N GLN A 141 6.99 -14.18 -19.97
CA GLN A 141 8.14 -14.37 -20.86
C GLN A 141 9.36 -13.60 -20.37
N ARG A 142 10.54 -14.08 -20.73
CA ARG A 142 11.80 -13.38 -20.50
C ARG A 142 11.71 -11.94 -21.03
N ASN A 143 12.19 -10.98 -20.24
CA ASN A 143 12.16 -9.55 -20.57
C ASN A 143 10.75 -9.00 -20.79
N SER A 144 9.78 -9.53 -20.07
CA SER A 144 8.37 -9.11 -20.12
C SER A 144 7.79 -9.04 -18.72
N HIS A 145 6.59 -8.50 -18.61
CA HIS A 145 5.86 -8.37 -17.34
C HIS A 145 4.38 -8.70 -17.52
N LYS A 146 3.73 -8.94 -16.39
CA LYS A 146 2.28 -9.07 -16.27
C LYS A 146 1.85 -8.28 -15.02
N SER A 147 0.91 -7.35 -15.20
CA SER A 147 0.42 -6.51 -14.12
C SER A 147 -0.92 -7.01 -13.59
N TYR A 148 -1.06 -6.95 -12.27
CA TYR A 148 -2.28 -7.26 -11.53
C TYR A 148 -2.71 -6.03 -10.74
N PHE A 149 -3.99 -5.71 -10.79
CA PHE A 149 -4.56 -4.60 -10.06
C PHE A 149 -5.50 -5.14 -8.99
N VAL A 150 -5.22 -4.80 -7.74
CA VAL A 150 -5.98 -5.22 -6.56
C VAL A 150 -6.42 -4.00 -5.77
N THR A 151 -7.65 -4.01 -5.26
CA THR A 151 -8.14 -2.93 -4.40
C THR A 151 -7.93 -3.32 -2.95
N VAL A 152 -7.07 -2.57 -2.26
CA VAL A 152 -6.87 -2.66 -0.82
C VAL A 152 -7.97 -1.84 -0.13
N PRO A 153 -8.76 -2.46 0.78
CA PRO A 153 -9.85 -1.76 1.45
C PRO A 153 -9.34 -0.77 2.49
N GLN A 154 -10.16 0.23 2.79
CA GLN A 154 -9.93 1.14 3.89
C GLN A 154 -9.78 0.39 5.21
N GLY A 155 -8.78 0.75 6.01
CA GLY A 155 -8.52 0.15 7.32
C GLY A 155 -7.82 -1.21 7.29
N ALA A 156 -7.31 -1.64 6.13
CA ALA A 156 -6.45 -2.83 6.02
C ALA A 156 -5.22 -2.68 6.93
N LYS A 157 -4.86 -3.73 7.66
CA LYS A 157 -3.72 -3.70 8.58
C LYS A 157 -2.42 -4.13 7.93
N THR A 158 -2.46 -5.13 7.05
CA THR A 158 -1.28 -5.64 6.35
C THR A 158 -1.69 -6.12 4.96
N LEU A 159 -0.96 -5.69 3.96
CA LEU A 159 -0.99 -6.27 2.62
C LEU A 159 0.20 -7.22 2.48
N GLU A 160 -0.06 -8.48 2.15
CA GLU A 160 0.98 -9.47 1.88
C GLU A 160 0.99 -9.83 0.40
N VAL A 161 2.18 -9.83 -0.19
CA VAL A 161 2.41 -10.29 -1.56
C VAL A 161 3.44 -11.41 -1.53
N ALA A 162 3.06 -12.58 -2.05
CA ALA A 162 3.91 -13.76 -2.15
C ALA A 162 4.01 -14.24 -3.60
N LEU A 163 5.24 -14.45 -4.05
CA LEU A 163 5.56 -15.00 -5.37
C LEU A 163 6.26 -16.34 -5.20
N GLY A 164 5.66 -17.40 -5.73
CA GLY A 164 6.18 -18.76 -5.65
C GLY A 164 6.06 -19.50 -6.97
N GLY A 165 6.28 -20.82 -6.94
CA GLY A 165 6.16 -21.66 -8.13
C GLY A 165 7.17 -21.39 -9.22
N LEU A 166 8.28 -20.71 -8.91
CA LEU A 166 9.33 -20.37 -9.87
C LEU A 166 10.11 -21.62 -10.26
N ALA A 167 10.41 -21.74 -11.55
CA ALA A 167 11.35 -22.75 -12.03
C ALA A 167 12.79 -22.48 -11.54
N ALA A 168 13.59 -23.54 -11.45
CA ALA A 168 14.98 -23.44 -11.02
C ALA A 168 15.76 -22.44 -11.88
N GLY A 169 16.47 -21.50 -11.25
CA GLY A 169 17.25 -20.46 -11.91
C GLY A 169 16.47 -19.28 -12.46
N SER A 170 15.13 -19.30 -12.40
CA SER A 170 14.29 -18.19 -12.87
C SER A 170 14.62 -16.89 -12.13
N GLN A 171 14.75 -15.81 -12.88
CA GLN A 171 14.97 -14.46 -12.36
C GLN A 171 13.68 -13.63 -12.47
N THR A 172 12.59 -14.19 -11.96
CA THR A 172 11.27 -13.56 -11.94
C THR A 172 11.02 -12.92 -10.56
N ARG A 173 10.58 -11.69 -10.55
CA ARG A 173 10.28 -10.90 -9.35
C ARG A 173 8.90 -10.29 -9.40
N PHE A 174 8.48 -9.64 -8.32
CA PHE A 174 7.37 -8.71 -8.35
C PHE A 174 7.79 -7.32 -7.87
N ILE A 175 7.06 -6.32 -8.31
CA ILE A 175 7.13 -4.94 -7.85
C ILE A 175 5.75 -4.58 -7.32
N SER A 176 5.68 -4.02 -6.10
CA SER A 176 4.44 -3.48 -5.56
C SER A 176 4.41 -1.98 -5.76
N ILE A 177 3.37 -1.49 -6.41
CA ILE A 177 3.16 -0.08 -6.72
C ILE A 177 1.91 0.36 -5.98
N HIS A 178 2.06 1.33 -5.06
CA HIS A 178 0.93 1.82 -4.27
C HIS A 178 0.00 2.72 -5.10
N PRO A 179 -1.18 3.12 -4.60
CA PRO A 179 -2.19 3.85 -5.38
C PRO A 179 -1.70 5.13 -6.06
N TYR A 180 -0.67 5.79 -5.56
CA TYR A 180 -0.09 6.98 -6.21
C TYR A 180 0.80 6.66 -7.42
N GLY A 181 0.97 5.37 -7.77
CA GLY A 181 1.71 4.94 -8.95
C GLY A 181 3.22 4.89 -8.75
N VAL A 182 3.69 4.81 -7.52
CA VAL A 182 5.12 4.71 -7.16
C VAL A 182 5.41 3.34 -6.54
N GLY A 183 6.57 2.77 -6.84
CA GLY A 183 7.06 1.55 -6.21
C GLY A 183 7.32 1.79 -4.72
N VAL A 184 6.90 0.84 -3.88
CA VAL A 184 7.00 0.99 -2.42
C VAL A 184 8.44 0.86 -1.94
N GLU A 185 9.22 -0.05 -2.53
CA GLU A 185 10.61 -0.26 -2.13
C GLU A 185 11.58 0.43 -3.08
N ASP A 186 12.58 1.12 -2.55
CA ASP A 186 13.68 1.68 -3.34
C ASP A 186 14.39 0.64 -4.20
N SER A 187 14.51 -0.60 -3.69
CA SER A 187 15.08 -1.75 -4.39
C SER A 187 14.15 -2.35 -5.46
N ALA A 188 12.88 -1.98 -5.50
CA ALA A 188 11.92 -2.52 -6.45
C ALA A 188 12.30 -2.25 -7.90
N THR A 189 12.93 -1.11 -8.15
CA THR A 189 13.36 -0.70 -9.48
C THR A 189 14.75 -1.22 -9.85
N THR A 190 15.53 -1.73 -8.87
CA THR A 190 16.92 -2.06 -9.10
C THR A 190 17.17 -3.54 -9.22
N GLN A 191 17.07 -4.33 -8.20
CA GLN A 191 17.75 -5.63 -8.23
C GLN A 191 17.15 -6.72 -7.34
N CYS A 192 15.89 -6.60 -6.93
CA CYS A 192 15.20 -7.59 -6.13
C CYS A 192 14.76 -8.82 -6.95
N TYR A 193 15.73 -9.53 -7.51
CA TYR A 193 15.48 -10.77 -8.26
C TYR A 193 15.99 -12.00 -7.53
N PRO A 194 15.28 -13.14 -7.58
CA PRO A 194 15.85 -14.41 -7.18
C PRO A 194 16.92 -14.85 -8.20
N ASN A 195 17.87 -15.66 -7.75
CA ASN A 195 18.94 -16.22 -8.61
C ASN A 195 19.76 -15.14 -9.36
N TYR A 196 19.78 -13.93 -8.85
CA TYR A 196 20.62 -12.85 -9.37
C TYR A 196 21.65 -12.47 -8.31
N ASP A 197 22.91 -12.74 -8.63
CA ASP A 197 24.02 -12.47 -7.73
C ASP A 197 24.35 -10.97 -7.75
N ASN A 198 23.89 -10.27 -6.73
CA ASN A 198 24.21 -8.89 -6.47
C ASN A 198 24.36 -8.65 -4.96
N PRO A 199 25.54 -8.28 -4.49
CA PRO A 199 25.80 -8.03 -3.07
C PRO A 199 24.92 -6.94 -2.45
N ALA A 200 24.42 -5.99 -3.25
CA ALA A 200 23.51 -4.94 -2.80
C ALA A 200 22.06 -5.43 -2.69
N ASN A 201 21.74 -6.63 -3.17
CA ASN A 201 20.38 -7.18 -3.16
C ASN A 201 20.05 -7.76 -1.78
N GLN A 202 19.44 -6.94 -0.91
CA GLN A 202 19.04 -7.33 0.45
C GLN A 202 17.52 -7.49 0.60
N CYS A 203 16.78 -7.43 -0.49
CA CYS A 203 15.33 -7.57 -0.47
C CYS A 203 14.89 -9.03 -0.43
N ARG A 204 13.61 -9.26 -0.14
CA ARG A 204 12.96 -10.55 -0.27
C ARG A 204 12.18 -10.60 -1.60
N PRO A 205 12.68 -11.28 -2.62
CA PRO A 205 12.02 -11.34 -3.93
C PRO A 205 10.73 -12.17 -3.92
N ASP A 206 10.58 -13.07 -2.94
CA ASP A 206 9.51 -14.08 -2.84
C ASP A 206 8.34 -13.68 -1.93
N LEU A 207 8.61 -12.85 -0.93
CA LEU A 207 7.59 -12.49 0.07
C LEU A 207 7.87 -11.11 0.66
N ARG A 208 6.92 -10.20 0.55
CA ARG A 208 6.93 -8.90 1.22
C ARG A 208 5.58 -8.56 1.78
N SER A 209 5.58 -7.79 2.86
CA SER A 209 4.36 -7.29 3.48
C SER A 209 4.48 -5.80 3.77
N TYR A 210 3.35 -5.12 3.74
CA TYR A 210 3.23 -3.68 3.92
C TYR A 210 2.25 -3.44 5.05
N ALA A 211 2.73 -2.81 6.13
CA ALA A 211 1.90 -2.44 7.27
C ALA A 211 1.08 -1.19 6.95
N ASP A 212 -0.15 -1.16 7.44
CA ASP A 212 -1.09 -0.05 7.25
C ASP A 212 -1.10 0.46 5.80
N PRO A 213 -1.35 -0.43 4.80
CA PRO A 213 -1.21 -0.09 3.41
C PRO A 213 -2.22 0.97 3.01
N GLN A 214 -1.79 1.91 2.18
CA GLN A 214 -2.67 2.93 1.61
C GLN A 214 -3.88 2.27 0.92
N PRO A 215 -5.11 2.67 1.26
CA PRO A 215 -6.30 2.15 0.59
C PRO A 215 -6.36 2.63 -0.86
N GLY A 216 -6.90 1.78 -1.73
CA GLY A 216 -7.02 2.06 -3.14
C GLY A 216 -6.47 0.95 -4.03
N VAL A 217 -6.28 1.26 -5.30
CA VAL A 217 -5.84 0.28 -6.31
C VAL A 217 -4.32 0.19 -6.33
N TRP A 218 -3.81 -0.94 -5.88
CA TRP A 218 -2.41 -1.33 -5.99
C TRP A 218 -2.17 -2.07 -7.30
N GLU A 219 -1.00 -1.84 -7.89
CA GLU A 219 -0.51 -2.64 -9.00
C GLU A 219 0.61 -3.56 -8.50
N ILE A 220 0.46 -4.85 -8.78
CA ILE A 220 1.51 -5.84 -8.54
C ILE A 220 2.02 -6.28 -9.92
N GLU A 221 3.22 -5.86 -10.25
CA GLU A 221 3.86 -6.19 -11.51
C GLU A 221 4.77 -7.40 -11.31
N VAL A 222 4.50 -8.50 -12.01
CA VAL A 222 5.38 -9.67 -12.06
C VAL A 222 6.18 -9.58 -13.34
N GLU A 223 7.52 -9.51 -13.22
CA GLU A 223 8.41 -9.40 -14.37
C GLU A 223 9.53 -10.42 -14.34
N SER A 224 9.96 -10.88 -15.51
CA SER A 224 11.14 -11.72 -15.67
C SER A 224 12.29 -10.95 -16.30
N ARG A 225 13.45 -11.02 -15.66
CA ARG A 225 14.65 -10.35 -16.13
C ARG A 225 15.11 -10.88 -17.49
N ARG A 226 15.70 -10.02 -18.32
CA ARG A 226 16.28 -10.36 -19.63
C ARG A 226 17.36 -11.45 -19.59
N THR A 227 17.98 -11.65 -18.43
CA THR A 227 19.02 -12.66 -18.19
C THR A 227 18.48 -13.95 -17.57
N SER A 228 17.17 -14.08 -17.36
CA SER A 228 16.58 -15.34 -16.92
C SER A 228 16.90 -16.45 -17.91
N PRO A 229 17.33 -17.64 -17.44
CA PRO A 229 17.71 -18.73 -18.35
C PRO A 229 16.53 -19.30 -19.13
N LEU A 230 15.30 -19.14 -18.63
CA LEU A 230 14.08 -19.64 -19.25
C LEU A 230 13.44 -18.59 -20.16
N LEU A 231 12.89 -19.02 -21.29
CA LEU A 231 12.10 -18.14 -22.16
C LEU A 231 10.72 -17.86 -21.55
N ASP A 232 10.10 -18.88 -20.97
CA ASP A 232 8.82 -18.80 -20.29
C ASP A 232 9.02 -19.13 -18.81
N ASN A 233 8.59 -18.23 -17.93
CA ASN A 233 8.84 -18.27 -16.49
C ASN A 233 7.53 -18.46 -15.73
N PRO A 234 7.19 -19.69 -15.31
CA PRO A 234 6.01 -19.95 -14.51
C PRO A 234 6.13 -19.33 -13.13
N PHE A 235 4.98 -18.91 -12.58
CA PHE A 235 4.87 -18.38 -11.24
C PHE A 235 3.48 -18.61 -10.64
N LYS A 236 3.42 -18.51 -9.31
CA LYS A 236 2.18 -18.36 -8.56
C LYS A 236 2.27 -17.08 -7.73
N LEU A 237 1.29 -16.19 -7.94
CA LEU A 237 1.15 -14.95 -7.17
C LEU A 237 0.00 -15.13 -6.18
N ASP A 238 0.27 -14.84 -4.90
CA ASP A 238 -0.74 -14.75 -3.85
C ASP A 238 -0.70 -13.35 -3.24
N VAL A 239 -1.85 -12.67 -3.18
CA VAL A 239 -1.99 -11.34 -2.58
C VAL A 239 -3.10 -11.40 -1.56
N SER A 240 -2.85 -10.95 -0.33
CA SER A 240 -3.81 -11.06 0.78
C SER A 240 -3.80 -9.82 1.66
N VAL A 241 -4.96 -9.43 2.15
CA VAL A 241 -5.09 -8.48 3.27
C VAL A 241 -5.21 -9.30 4.55
N LEU A 242 -4.25 -9.11 5.46
CA LEU A 242 -4.24 -9.71 6.78
C LEU A 242 -4.78 -8.70 7.79
N GLY A 243 -5.57 -9.15 8.77
CA GLY A 243 -6.23 -8.24 9.70
C GLY A 243 -6.68 -8.93 10.97
N ALA A 244 -5.75 -9.44 11.79
CA ALA A 244 -6.06 -9.94 13.12
C ALA A 244 -6.04 -8.78 14.13
N ALA A 245 -7.20 -8.38 14.61
CA ALA A 245 -7.36 -7.28 15.55
C ALA A 245 -7.32 -7.81 17.01
N PHE A 246 -6.35 -7.31 17.78
CA PHE A 246 -6.22 -7.59 19.21
C PHE A 246 -7.09 -6.60 20.00
N ASP A 247 -7.91 -7.11 20.92
CA ASP A 247 -8.73 -6.29 21.81
C ASP A 247 -8.43 -6.62 23.29
N PRO A 248 -7.99 -5.61 24.08
CA PRO A 248 -7.66 -4.25 23.67
C PRO A 248 -6.37 -4.22 22.83
N ALA A 249 -6.23 -3.26 21.91
CA ALA A 249 -5.02 -3.13 21.09
C ALA A 249 -3.75 -2.94 21.96
N VAL A 250 -3.88 -2.20 23.03
CA VAL A 250 -2.84 -2.01 24.06
C VAL A 250 -3.39 -2.47 25.41
N LYS A 251 -2.77 -3.50 25.98
CA LYS A 251 -3.04 -3.94 27.36
C LYS A 251 -2.17 -3.15 28.34
N VAL A 252 -2.78 -2.32 29.15
CA VAL A 252 -2.08 -1.56 30.17
C VAL A 252 -1.97 -2.39 31.45
N LEU A 253 -0.75 -2.57 31.95
CA LEU A 253 -0.46 -3.19 33.25
C LEU A 253 -0.02 -2.06 34.20
N PRO A 254 -0.86 -1.70 35.20
CA PRO A 254 -0.54 -0.61 36.13
C PRO A 254 0.76 -0.85 36.93
N GLU A 255 0.95 -2.10 37.35
CA GLU A 255 2.13 -2.50 38.14
C GLU A 255 2.55 -3.93 37.76
N VAL A 256 3.86 -4.14 37.60
CA VAL A 256 4.46 -5.46 37.40
C VAL A 256 5.67 -5.58 38.36
N LYS A 257 5.75 -6.72 39.04
CA LYS A 257 6.91 -7.03 39.90
C LYS A 257 8.04 -7.56 39.06
N GLN A 258 9.24 -6.98 39.18
CA GLN A 258 10.44 -7.46 38.50
C GLN A 258 10.71 -8.94 38.87
N GLY A 259 11.07 -9.73 37.86
CA GLY A 259 11.38 -11.16 38.01
C GLY A 259 10.17 -12.07 38.21
N THR A 260 8.94 -11.54 38.25
CA THR A 260 7.72 -12.33 38.42
C THR A 260 6.88 -12.27 37.15
N PRO A 261 6.52 -13.42 36.53
CA PRO A 261 5.66 -13.42 35.34
C PRO A 261 4.30 -12.81 35.63
N ALA A 262 3.87 -11.86 34.79
CA ALA A 262 2.54 -11.25 34.84
C ALA A 262 1.69 -11.76 33.67
N PRO A 263 0.56 -12.46 33.91
CA PRO A 263 -0.27 -12.97 32.85
C PRO A 263 -1.07 -11.86 32.17
N VAL A 264 -1.18 -11.94 30.85
CA VAL A 264 -2.00 -11.05 30.02
C VAL A 264 -2.79 -11.84 29.01
N GLN A 265 -3.96 -11.35 28.63
CA GLN A 265 -4.84 -11.99 27.67
C GLN A 265 -5.49 -10.97 26.74
N TRP A 266 -5.65 -11.33 25.47
CA TRP A 266 -6.41 -10.59 24.47
C TRP A 266 -7.49 -11.47 23.86
N THR A 267 -8.55 -10.84 23.38
CA THR A 267 -9.44 -11.44 22.37
C THR A 267 -8.95 -10.98 21.01
N VAL A 268 -8.72 -11.92 20.09
CA VAL A 268 -8.25 -11.61 18.73
C VAL A 268 -9.34 -11.99 17.74
N LYS A 269 -9.77 -11.03 16.92
CA LYS A 269 -10.73 -11.22 15.84
C LYS A 269 -10.02 -11.11 14.49
N ASN A 270 -10.29 -12.04 13.59
CA ASN A 270 -9.75 -11.97 12.24
C ASN A 270 -10.71 -11.27 11.27
N ASP A 271 -10.40 -10.03 10.89
CA ASP A 271 -11.15 -9.26 9.91
C ASP A 271 -10.51 -9.30 8.49
N GLY A 272 -9.48 -10.10 8.29
CA GLY A 272 -8.77 -10.31 7.03
C GLY A 272 -8.89 -11.73 6.49
N ALA A 273 -7.93 -12.09 5.64
CA ALA A 273 -7.82 -13.44 5.07
C ALA A 273 -7.68 -14.51 6.17
N ALA A 274 -8.25 -15.69 5.93
CA ALA A 274 -8.19 -16.80 6.87
C ALA A 274 -6.73 -17.17 7.20
N ILE A 275 -6.47 -17.41 8.49
CA ILE A 275 -5.18 -17.88 9.00
C ILE A 275 -5.29 -19.38 9.24
N SER A 276 -4.42 -20.15 8.60
CA SER A 276 -4.29 -21.59 8.78
C SER A 276 -2.84 -21.92 9.06
N GLY A 277 -2.58 -22.63 10.16
CA GLY A 277 -1.22 -22.95 10.59
C GLY A 277 -0.41 -21.72 11.04
N GLY A 278 -1.09 -20.69 11.53
CA GLY A 278 -0.46 -19.52 12.12
C GLY A 278 0.22 -19.83 13.44
N LYS A 279 1.04 -18.91 13.93
CA LYS A 279 1.77 -19.03 15.19
C LYS A 279 1.82 -17.69 15.91
N LEU A 280 1.91 -17.78 17.23
CA LEU A 280 2.20 -16.64 18.07
C LEU A 280 3.70 -16.41 18.16
N LYS A 281 4.12 -15.16 18.24
CA LYS A 281 5.49 -14.74 18.48
C LYS A 281 5.51 -13.71 19.60
N GLY A 282 6.24 -14.00 20.68
CA GLY A 282 6.64 -13.06 21.71
C GLY A 282 7.97 -12.39 21.35
N GLY A 283 8.68 -11.91 22.34
CA GLY A 283 9.98 -11.31 22.12
C GLY A 283 10.46 -10.51 23.33
N PRO A 284 11.60 -9.80 23.19
CA PRO A 284 12.10 -8.95 24.23
C PRO A 284 11.15 -7.80 24.54
N LEU A 285 11.19 -7.29 25.77
CA LEU A 285 10.56 -6.03 26.12
C LEU A 285 11.29 -4.87 25.43
N GLY A 286 10.53 -3.82 25.16
CA GLY A 286 11.01 -2.57 24.62
C GLY A 286 10.95 -1.43 25.63
N SER A 287 11.79 -0.43 25.41
CA SER A 287 11.71 0.87 26.05
C SER A 287 11.08 1.85 25.09
N ALA A 288 9.93 2.40 25.45
CA ALA A 288 9.11 3.25 24.60
C ALA A 288 9.08 4.70 25.10
N LYS A 289 9.19 5.62 24.15
CA LYS A 289 8.80 7.02 24.31
C LYS A 289 7.53 7.26 23.51
N VAL A 290 6.53 7.87 24.15
CA VAL A 290 5.24 8.21 23.54
C VAL A 290 5.03 9.71 23.67
N ALA A 291 4.56 10.36 22.63
CA ALA A 291 4.25 11.79 22.62
C ALA A 291 3.07 12.08 21.66
N LYS A 292 2.45 13.24 21.84
CA LYS A 292 1.40 13.73 20.94
C LYS A 292 1.72 15.18 20.52
N PRO A 293 2.71 15.36 19.64
CA PRO A 293 3.09 16.69 19.17
C PRO A 293 2.09 17.27 18.18
N THR A 294 2.22 18.58 17.93
CA THR A 294 1.52 19.29 16.86
C THR A 294 2.55 19.70 15.82
N ILE A 295 2.26 19.46 14.54
CA ILE A 295 3.11 19.82 13.41
C ILE A 295 2.37 20.73 12.44
N ALA A 296 3.05 21.77 11.93
CA ALA A 296 2.51 22.66 10.93
C ALA A 296 2.80 22.16 9.50
N ASN A 297 2.03 22.68 8.55
CA ASN A 297 2.28 22.42 7.12
C ASN A 297 3.69 22.89 6.72
N GLY A 298 4.48 22.02 6.12
CA GLY A 298 5.86 22.27 5.71
C GLY A 298 6.90 22.28 6.86
N GLU A 299 6.48 22.03 8.10
CA GLU A 299 7.40 21.90 9.26
C GLU A 299 8.11 20.55 9.24
N THR A 300 9.36 20.54 9.71
CA THR A 300 10.09 19.31 10.03
C THR A 300 10.42 19.30 11.53
N GLN A 301 9.99 18.28 12.25
CA GLN A 301 10.31 18.05 13.65
C GLN A 301 11.34 16.94 13.79
N THR A 302 12.34 17.12 14.65
CA THR A 302 13.38 16.13 14.92
C THR A 302 13.34 15.68 16.37
N THR A 303 13.30 14.36 16.57
CA THR A 303 13.42 13.71 17.88
C THR A 303 14.65 12.81 17.86
N GLU A 304 15.37 12.73 18.96
CA GLU A 304 16.52 11.84 19.08
C GLU A 304 16.21 10.64 19.99
N VAL A 305 16.73 9.47 19.62
CA VAL A 305 16.76 8.27 20.45
C VAL A 305 18.16 7.71 20.45
N THR A 306 18.72 7.48 21.65
CA THR A 306 20.02 6.85 21.82
C THR A 306 19.82 5.42 22.30
N ILE A 307 20.41 4.47 21.58
CA ILE A 307 20.34 3.05 21.90
C ILE A 307 21.75 2.49 22.19
N GLY A 308 21.78 1.54 23.11
CA GLY A 308 23.00 0.78 23.46
C GLY A 308 23.20 -0.45 22.58
N GLU A 309 24.23 -1.19 22.90
CA GLU A 309 24.46 -2.49 22.29
C GLU A 309 23.44 -3.54 22.75
N GLY A 310 23.20 -4.56 21.94
CA GLY A 310 22.25 -5.65 22.23
C GLY A 310 20.78 -5.31 21.97
N VAL A 311 20.50 -4.16 21.37
CA VAL A 311 19.16 -3.84 20.89
C VAL A 311 18.89 -4.64 19.63
N SER A 312 17.82 -5.44 19.64
CA SER A 312 17.46 -6.33 18.54
C SER A 312 16.62 -5.63 17.47
N ARG A 313 15.90 -4.57 17.83
CA ARG A 313 15.02 -3.81 16.92
C ARG A 313 14.76 -2.40 17.47
N LEU A 314 14.68 -1.43 16.57
CA LEU A 314 14.19 -0.09 16.83
C LEU A 314 12.99 0.16 15.90
N ASP A 315 11.81 0.38 16.51
CA ASP A 315 10.58 0.69 15.81
C ASP A 315 10.20 2.14 16.06
N ILE A 316 9.85 2.85 15.01
CA ILE A 316 9.30 4.21 15.06
C ILE A 316 7.98 4.21 14.32
N ALA A 317 6.95 4.82 14.91
CA ALA A 317 5.65 4.96 14.27
C ALA A 317 5.04 6.33 14.58
N ILE A 318 4.36 6.89 13.59
CA ILE A 318 3.50 8.08 13.71
C ILE A 318 2.14 7.76 13.12
N GLY A 319 1.11 8.54 13.50
CA GLY A 319 -0.24 8.37 12.96
C GLY A 319 -1.31 9.02 13.83
N LYS A 320 -2.56 8.63 13.61
CA LYS A 320 -3.73 9.15 14.32
C LYS A 320 -3.78 10.67 14.35
N VAL A 321 -3.61 11.25 13.18
CA VAL A 321 -3.66 12.69 12.99
C VAL A 321 -5.04 13.27 13.28
N SER A 322 -5.08 14.50 13.80
CA SER A 322 -6.35 15.23 14.00
C SER A 322 -6.95 15.74 12.68
N ASP A 323 -6.11 16.06 11.71
CA ASP A 323 -6.52 16.36 10.33
C ASP A 323 -6.38 15.09 9.48
N THR A 324 -7.47 14.41 9.21
CA THR A 324 -7.47 13.14 8.46
C THR A 324 -7.07 13.26 6.98
N ALA A 325 -6.97 14.48 6.47
CA ALA A 325 -6.44 14.77 5.14
C ALA A 325 -4.95 15.14 5.15
N ALA A 326 -4.31 15.12 6.33
CA ALA A 326 -2.88 15.39 6.43
C ALA A 326 -2.06 14.21 5.89
N ASP A 327 -0.94 14.57 5.30
CA ASP A 327 0.11 13.69 4.80
C ASP A 327 1.40 14.03 5.56
N LEU A 328 1.85 13.10 6.40
CA LEU A 328 3.08 13.23 7.19
C LEU A 328 4.07 12.16 6.76
N ASP A 329 5.30 12.58 6.51
CA ASP A 329 6.41 11.67 6.18
C ASP A 329 7.29 11.40 7.40
N LEU A 330 7.87 10.19 7.45
CA LEU A 330 8.79 9.75 8.49
C LEU A 330 10.15 9.38 7.89
N GLU A 331 11.21 9.98 8.39
CA GLU A 331 12.59 9.65 8.02
C GLU A 331 13.44 9.39 9.26
N VAL A 332 14.34 8.42 9.18
CA VAL A 332 15.26 8.05 10.26
C VAL A 332 16.70 8.15 9.76
N TYR A 333 17.53 8.86 10.51
CA TYR A 333 18.93 9.11 10.19
C TYR A 333 19.85 8.60 11.30
N LYS A 334 21.02 8.12 10.93
CA LYS A 334 22.13 7.85 11.83
C LYS A 334 23.40 8.43 11.23
N ASP A 335 24.14 9.20 12.03
CA ASP A 335 25.38 9.85 11.61
C ASP A 335 25.23 10.64 10.27
N GLY A 336 24.08 11.30 10.10
CA GLY A 336 23.75 12.06 8.88
C GLY A 336 23.33 11.25 7.67
N VAL A 337 23.28 9.91 7.78
CA VAL A 337 22.86 9.01 6.71
C VAL A 337 21.42 8.54 6.97
N LYS A 338 20.55 8.63 5.95
CA LYS A 338 19.20 8.09 6.02
C LYS A 338 19.25 6.56 6.08
N VAL A 339 18.73 5.99 7.15
CA VAL A 339 18.72 4.53 7.40
C VAL A 339 17.33 3.92 7.30
N GLY A 340 16.29 4.74 7.20
CA GLY A 340 14.91 4.31 6.98
C GLY A 340 14.02 5.48 6.63
N SER A 341 12.94 5.20 5.92
CA SER A 341 11.88 6.17 5.63
C SER A 341 10.56 5.46 5.36
N SER A 342 9.46 6.16 5.62
CA SER A 342 8.12 5.77 5.26
C SER A 342 7.40 7.05 4.85
N ALA A 343 6.91 7.10 3.61
CA ALA A 343 6.35 8.30 2.99
C ALA A 343 5.45 7.87 1.85
N ASP A 344 4.19 7.69 2.13
CA ASP A 344 3.18 7.44 1.09
C ASP A 344 2.18 8.59 1.02
N GLY A 345 0.90 8.38 0.93
CA GLY A 345 -0.05 9.48 0.78
C GLY A 345 -0.93 9.70 2.00
N ASP A 346 -0.57 9.14 3.14
CA ASP A 346 -1.30 9.33 4.40
C ASP A 346 -0.34 9.71 5.55
N SER A 347 -0.78 9.55 6.79
CA SER A 347 0.02 9.92 7.97
C SER A 347 0.31 8.73 8.89
N GLU A 348 -0.06 7.53 8.49
CA GLU A 348 0.20 6.29 9.25
C GLU A 348 1.54 5.70 8.81
N GLU A 349 2.65 6.26 9.31
CA GLU A 349 3.99 5.92 8.87
C GLU A 349 4.75 5.11 9.92
N ALA A 350 5.55 4.13 9.47
CA ALA A 350 6.35 3.30 10.36
C ALA A 350 7.70 2.92 9.75
N VAL A 351 8.74 2.93 10.57
CA VAL A 351 10.08 2.43 10.24
C VAL A 351 10.52 1.42 11.29
N SER A 352 11.00 0.27 10.86
CA SER A 352 11.57 -0.78 11.72
C SER A 352 12.99 -1.09 11.28
N LEU A 353 13.94 -0.96 12.20
CA LEU A 353 15.35 -1.28 11.99
C LEU A 353 15.72 -2.53 12.77
N ALA A 354 16.11 -3.59 12.08
CA ALA A 354 16.56 -4.83 12.69
C ALA A 354 18.05 -4.74 13.08
N ASN A 355 18.37 -5.18 14.31
CA ASN A 355 19.73 -5.16 14.86
C ASN A 355 20.45 -3.82 14.62
N PRO A 356 19.85 -2.69 15.03
CA PRO A 356 20.44 -1.39 14.79
C PRO A 356 21.73 -1.24 15.54
N ALA A 357 22.73 -0.60 14.94
CA ALA A 357 23.99 -0.29 15.60
C ALA A 357 23.76 0.69 16.75
N ALA A 358 24.51 0.52 17.85
CA ALA A 358 24.46 1.44 18.97
C ALA A 358 24.79 2.89 18.54
N GLY A 359 24.18 3.86 19.20
CA GLY A 359 24.36 5.27 18.93
C GLY A 359 23.06 6.05 18.92
N THR A 360 23.12 7.31 18.48
CA THR A 360 22.00 8.23 18.43
C THR A 360 21.38 8.26 17.05
N TYR A 361 20.07 8.04 16.99
CA TYR A 361 19.25 8.13 15.78
C TYR A 361 18.45 9.42 15.81
N GLN A 362 18.39 10.11 14.68
CA GLN A 362 17.55 11.29 14.47
C GLN A 362 16.31 10.87 13.71
N ILE A 363 15.15 11.14 14.29
CA ILE A 363 13.85 10.81 13.76
C ILE A 363 13.22 12.11 13.29
N LYS A 364 12.97 12.24 12.00
CA LYS A 364 12.37 13.43 11.37
C LYS A 364 10.96 13.13 10.94
N VAL A 365 10.02 13.95 11.39
CA VAL A 365 8.63 13.96 10.94
C VAL A 365 8.41 15.20 10.12
N LEU A 366 7.95 15.04 8.88
CA LEU A 366 7.71 16.12 7.94
C LEU A 366 6.21 16.31 7.78
N GLY A 367 5.72 17.52 7.96
CA GLY A 367 4.36 17.92 7.59
C GLY A 367 4.30 18.16 6.08
N TYR A 368 4.33 17.08 5.27
CA TYR A 368 4.42 17.18 3.82
C TYR A 368 3.24 17.94 3.23
N ALA A 369 2.01 17.58 3.63
CA ALA A 369 0.81 18.31 3.28
C ALA A 369 -0.19 18.29 4.46
N VAL A 370 -0.43 19.44 5.08
CA VAL A 370 -1.38 19.58 6.19
C VAL A 370 -2.42 20.65 5.81
N PRO A 371 -3.55 20.25 5.17
CA PRO A 371 -4.54 21.19 4.65
C PRO A 371 -5.15 22.13 5.67
N SER A 372 -5.31 21.68 6.92
CA SER A 372 -5.81 22.53 8.04
C SER A 372 -4.76 23.52 8.59
N GLY A 373 -3.53 23.51 8.06
CA GLY A 373 -2.41 24.35 8.50
C GLY A 373 -1.59 23.72 9.62
N SER A 374 -2.18 22.94 10.52
CA SER A 374 -1.49 22.15 11.54
C SER A 374 -2.31 20.95 11.95
N THR A 375 -1.65 19.88 12.39
CA THR A 375 -2.30 18.67 12.90
C THR A 375 -1.55 18.13 14.13
N THR A 376 -2.27 17.51 15.07
CA THR A 376 -1.65 16.68 16.09
C THR A 376 -1.44 15.28 15.54
N TYR A 377 -0.44 14.57 16.01
CA TYR A 377 -0.20 13.17 15.67
C TYR A 377 0.32 12.40 16.88
N ASP A 378 0.07 11.08 16.91
CA ASP A 378 0.70 10.19 17.86
C ASP A 378 2.11 9.86 17.38
N TYR A 379 3.09 9.96 18.27
CA TYR A 379 4.49 9.59 18.07
C TYR A 379 4.88 8.49 19.03
N ARG A 380 5.57 7.47 18.56
CA ARG A 380 6.18 6.43 19.38
C ARG A 380 7.51 5.96 18.80
N ASP A 381 8.55 5.92 19.62
CA ASP A 381 9.75 5.12 19.36
C ASP A 381 9.91 4.03 20.42
N VAL A 382 10.35 2.84 20.01
CA VAL A 382 10.58 1.70 20.91
C VAL A 382 11.86 0.98 20.50
N TYR A 383 12.79 0.78 21.42
CA TYR A 383 13.90 -0.13 21.21
C TYR A 383 13.75 -1.37 22.08
N PHE A 384 13.96 -2.54 21.49
CA PHE A 384 13.76 -3.85 22.12
C PHE A 384 15.09 -4.47 22.51
N SER A 385 15.18 -4.95 23.76
CA SER A 385 16.37 -5.61 24.27
C SER A 385 16.01 -6.73 25.24
N ALA A 386 16.64 -7.89 25.09
CA ALA A 386 16.45 -9.01 26.01
C ALA A 386 16.84 -8.68 27.46
N ALA A 387 17.74 -7.71 27.66
CA ALA A 387 18.13 -7.25 28.99
C ALA A 387 16.98 -6.57 29.75
N LEU A 388 15.97 -6.01 29.05
CA LEU A 388 14.80 -5.39 29.66
C LEU A 388 13.76 -6.41 30.15
N GLY A 389 13.74 -7.62 29.58
CA GLY A 389 12.78 -8.66 29.85
C GLY A 389 12.15 -9.24 28.59
N SER A 390 11.03 -9.94 28.73
CA SER A 390 10.39 -10.64 27.60
C SER A 390 8.87 -10.70 27.73
N VAL A 391 8.23 -10.85 26.59
CA VAL A 391 6.84 -11.31 26.45
C VAL A 391 6.88 -12.76 25.95
N GLN A 392 6.32 -13.67 26.73
CA GLN A 392 6.41 -15.12 26.49
C GLN A 392 5.04 -15.67 26.07
N VAL A 393 5.03 -16.42 24.98
CA VAL A 393 3.85 -17.08 24.40
C VAL A 393 4.19 -18.52 24.05
N ASP A 394 3.18 -19.36 23.83
CA ASP A 394 3.37 -20.68 23.24
C ASP A 394 3.60 -20.55 21.72
N GLU A 395 4.86 -20.47 21.31
CA GLU A 395 5.25 -20.34 19.92
C GLU A 395 5.11 -21.65 19.10
N ALA A 396 4.92 -22.79 19.78
CA ALA A 396 4.77 -24.09 19.11
C ALA A 396 3.33 -24.38 18.70
N ALA A 397 2.34 -23.87 19.41
CA ALA A 397 0.93 -24.11 19.15
C ALA A 397 0.50 -23.43 17.82
N ALA A 398 -0.20 -24.20 16.98
CA ALA A 398 -0.80 -23.66 15.76
C ALA A 398 -2.04 -22.84 16.10
N VAL A 399 -2.20 -21.70 15.40
CA VAL A 399 -3.39 -20.85 15.47
C VAL A 399 -4.11 -20.91 14.12
N ASN A 400 -5.36 -21.37 14.14
CA ASN A 400 -6.24 -21.38 12.97
C ASN A 400 -7.41 -20.44 13.24
N LEU A 401 -7.55 -19.41 12.41
CA LEU A 401 -8.56 -18.38 12.63
C LEU A 401 -9.17 -17.95 11.29
N ALA A 402 -10.39 -18.41 11.05
CA ALA A 402 -11.15 -18.05 9.86
C ALA A 402 -11.51 -16.55 9.85
N ASN A 403 -11.83 -16.01 8.67
CA ASN A 403 -12.38 -14.65 8.57
C ASN A 403 -13.64 -14.54 9.44
N GLY A 404 -13.72 -13.47 10.23
CA GLY A 404 -14.83 -13.19 11.15
C GLY A 404 -14.80 -13.96 12.48
N ALA A 405 -13.90 -14.93 12.64
CA ALA A 405 -13.76 -15.69 13.88
C ALA A 405 -12.91 -14.95 14.92
N SER A 406 -13.11 -15.30 16.19
CA SER A 406 -12.35 -14.76 17.32
C SER A 406 -11.76 -15.88 18.17
N THR A 407 -10.65 -15.63 18.82
CA THR A 407 -10.00 -16.53 19.78
C THR A 407 -9.35 -15.76 20.91
N ALA A 408 -9.14 -16.40 22.06
CA ALA A 408 -8.35 -15.84 23.17
C ALA A 408 -6.87 -16.15 22.97
N ILE A 409 -6.01 -15.17 23.20
CA ILE A 409 -4.55 -15.30 23.18
C ILE A 409 -3.97 -14.85 24.50
N SER A 410 -3.13 -15.69 25.11
CA SER A 410 -2.51 -15.45 26.40
C SER A 410 -1.00 -15.33 26.28
N ALA A 411 -0.40 -14.48 27.13
CA ALA A 411 1.04 -14.32 27.25
C ALA A 411 1.43 -14.09 28.74
N ASN A 412 2.71 -14.24 29.04
CA ASN A 412 3.31 -13.82 30.30
C ASN A 412 4.33 -12.72 30.02
N VAL A 413 4.26 -11.64 30.78
CA VAL A 413 5.23 -10.55 30.74
C VAL A 413 6.20 -10.72 31.88
N LEU A 414 7.50 -10.77 31.59
CA LEU A 414 8.57 -10.89 32.56
C LEU A 414 9.49 -9.66 32.44
N VAL A 415 9.50 -8.82 33.47
CA VAL A 415 10.40 -7.64 33.52
C VAL A 415 11.73 -8.04 34.14
N GLY A 416 12.84 -7.82 33.43
CA GLY A 416 14.19 -8.19 33.85
C GLY A 416 15.00 -7.04 34.44
N ALA A 417 14.63 -5.79 34.19
CA ALA A 417 15.39 -4.61 34.62
C ALA A 417 14.46 -3.44 34.95
N ALA A 418 14.98 -2.39 35.60
CA ALA A 418 14.23 -1.14 35.79
C ALA A 418 14.05 -0.39 34.46
N ALA A 419 12.94 0.37 34.36
CA ALA A 419 12.69 1.20 33.19
C ALA A 419 13.70 2.37 33.14
N PRO A 420 14.24 2.74 31.96
CA PRO A 420 14.97 3.96 31.77
C PRO A 420 14.11 5.19 32.09
N GLU A 421 14.75 6.24 32.58
CA GLU A 421 14.05 7.48 32.94
C GLU A 421 13.35 8.11 31.73
N GLY A 422 12.11 8.57 31.93
CA GLY A 422 11.29 9.21 30.89
C GLY A 422 10.76 8.26 29.79
N ARG A 423 10.94 6.95 29.97
CA ARG A 423 10.48 5.92 29.04
C ARG A 423 9.64 4.88 29.78
N GLN A 424 8.79 4.18 29.03
CA GLN A 424 7.90 3.15 29.56
C GLN A 424 8.31 1.79 29.00
N PHE A 425 8.05 0.72 29.75
CA PHE A 425 8.15 -0.61 29.17
C PHE A 425 7.01 -0.88 28.19
N PHE A 426 7.39 -1.47 27.09
CA PHE A 426 6.50 -1.85 25.99
C PHE A 426 6.82 -3.27 25.54
N GLY A 427 5.80 -4.04 25.22
CA GLY A 427 5.95 -5.39 24.68
C GLY A 427 4.92 -5.67 23.61
N GLN A 428 5.17 -6.71 22.81
CA GLN A 428 4.30 -7.09 21.72
C GLN A 428 4.13 -8.60 21.66
N VAL A 429 2.92 -9.02 21.25
CA VAL A 429 2.63 -10.37 20.77
C VAL A 429 2.16 -10.24 19.34
N GLN A 430 2.76 -10.98 18.43
CA GLN A 430 2.34 -11.04 17.03
C GLN A 430 1.63 -12.34 16.76
N LEU A 431 0.54 -12.29 16.00
CA LEU A 431 -0.04 -13.44 15.34
C LEU A 431 0.48 -13.48 13.90
N LEU A 432 1.29 -14.49 13.61
CA LEU A 432 1.88 -14.72 12.30
C LEU A 432 1.02 -15.69 11.49
N ASN A 433 0.91 -15.48 10.17
CA ASN A 433 0.35 -16.49 9.28
C ASN A 433 1.37 -17.62 9.01
N ALA A 434 1.00 -18.62 8.22
CA ALA A 434 1.87 -19.75 7.90
C ALA A 434 3.17 -19.36 7.17
N ARG A 435 3.19 -18.21 6.49
CA ARG A 435 4.39 -17.66 5.82
C ARG A 435 5.29 -16.86 6.75
N GLY A 436 4.87 -16.64 8.01
CA GLY A 436 5.60 -15.84 8.99
C GLY A 436 5.33 -14.33 8.91
N THR A 437 4.34 -13.91 8.15
CA THR A 437 3.91 -12.51 8.10
C THR A 437 2.99 -12.19 9.27
N ALA A 438 3.19 -11.05 9.92
CA ALA A 438 2.33 -10.61 11.01
C ALA A 438 0.93 -10.24 10.48
N ALA A 439 -0.07 -10.99 10.91
CA ALA A 439 -1.47 -10.71 10.62
C ALA A 439 -2.08 -9.71 11.60
N GLY A 440 -1.50 -9.57 12.78
CA GLY A 440 -1.89 -8.63 13.81
C GLY A 440 -0.92 -8.61 14.98
N THR A 441 -0.97 -7.54 15.74
CA THR A 441 -0.09 -7.32 16.89
C THR A 441 -0.90 -6.82 18.08
N GLY A 442 -0.74 -7.45 19.23
CA GLY A 442 -1.19 -6.96 20.52
C GLY A 442 -0.02 -6.34 21.27
N SER A 443 -0.27 -5.23 21.94
CA SER A 443 0.74 -4.51 22.71
C SER A 443 0.46 -4.58 24.19
N VAL A 444 1.54 -4.52 24.97
CA VAL A 444 1.52 -4.36 26.44
C VAL A 444 2.29 -3.10 26.78
N GLN A 445 1.72 -2.30 27.66
CA GLN A 445 2.36 -1.13 28.25
C GLN A 445 2.41 -1.30 29.78
N ILE A 446 3.58 -1.13 30.38
CA ILE A 446 3.76 -1.24 31.82
C ILE A 446 3.99 0.16 32.38
N GLU A 447 3.13 0.59 33.31
CA GLU A 447 3.22 1.91 33.90
C GLU A 447 4.24 1.98 35.03
N LYS A 448 4.33 0.91 35.85
CA LYS A 448 5.22 0.86 37.00
C LYS A 448 5.82 -0.52 37.20
N VAL A 449 7.10 -0.57 37.49
CA VAL A 449 7.82 -1.79 37.89
C VAL A 449 8.13 -1.71 39.39
N LEU A 450 7.70 -2.76 40.09
CA LEU A 450 8.02 -2.95 41.51
C LEU A 450 9.28 -3.82 41.64
N PRO A 451 10.15 -3.54 42.60
CA PRO A 451 11.33 -4.37 42.83
C PRO A 451 11.03 -5.80 43.30
#